data_44082e4f0571b3f031b1882d9b6be92a
#
_entry.id   44082e4f0571b3f031b1882d9b6be92a
#
_cell.length_a   1.000
_cell.length_b   1.000
_cell.length_c   1.000
_cell.angle_alpha   90.00
_cell.angle_beta   90.00
_cell.angle_gamma   90.00
#
_symmetry.space_group_name_H-M   'P 1'
#
loop_
_entity.id
_entity.type
_entity.pdbx_description
1 polymer ?
#
loop_
_entity_poly.entity_id
_entity_poly.type
_entity_poly.pdbx_seq_one_letter_code
_entity_poly.pdbx_strand_id
1 'polypeptide(L)'
;MNTIDNLRSQIDSLDNEIASLLLKRLDIVSQIGKIKAKSGMAVFDPTREEKIIKRLTENTTPAGEEYIKTIYNTVFSSSRNAEKGKYGVVGGESLVSKSPDIHKAFGNENYFSFRVKPGDLCDFVKNSGLSGYNVTMPHKVAIMECLDEISPEAAEIGAVNTVVVKEDKKIGYNTDCLGFIEALKFHGISVAGKKVCVLGSGGSSKAVCFALKQEKAGEIVMVSRSGSVTYADTDAYADSQVLINCTPVGYGVGNGETPVCIDVFKNLEGVYDLIYHPDPTRLVFDARQKGINAHNGLYMLITQAAHAHKLFGMPYPDEGIFKKLYKDLSSKRIVLMGMPGSGKTELGRLISTAFNLSRVDTDEMIEAETGMPVPEIITKHGVEYFRRIEKEVIKRLAQNPPDIVTLGGGAILDMDNRYYIKAMGNVLWIDRDTKKLERKRRPLSVDIEKLAKDRYPIYQSLCDVKISNNGHISDAFEEIVRFMQSK
;
A
#
# COMPACT_ATOMS: atom_id res chain seq x y z
N MET A 1 21.50 -11.59 -53.80
CA MET A 1 20.95 -11.66 -52.44
C MET A 1 21.71 -12.71 -51.69
N ASN A 2 22.22 -12.37 -50.49
CA ASN A 2 23.04 -13.29 -49.70
C ASN A 2 22.15 -14.43 -49.20
N THR A 3 22.63 -15.67 -49.17
CA THR A 3 21.85 -16.86 -48.73
C THR A 3 21.23 -16.68 -47.36
N ILE A 4 21.87 -15.90 -46.48
CA ILE A 4 21.36 -15.56 -45.16
C ILE A 4 20.13 -14.66 -45.22
N ASP A 5 20.10 -13.66 -46.12
CA ASP A 5 18.95 -12.74 -46.23
C ASP A 5 17.72 -13.44 -46.76
N ASN A 6 17.90 -14.42 -47.65
CA ASN A 6 16.80 -15.26 -48.13
C ASN A 6 16.23 -16.16 -47.02
N LEU A 7 17.08 -16.74 -46.16
CA LEU A 7 16.65 -17.54 -45.02
C LEU A 7 15.95 -16.67 -43.97
N ARG A 8 16.43 -15.46 -43.71
CA ARG A 8 15.77 -14.49 -42.80
C ARG A 8 14.37 -14.12 -43.33
N SER A 9 14.23 -13.84 -44.60
CA SER A 9 12.93 -13.54 -45.20
C SER A 9 11.93 -14.71 -45.10
N GLN A 10 12.43 -15.96 -45.17
CA GLN A 10 11.58 -17.15 -44.94
C GLN A 10 11.16 -17.25 -43.47
N ILE A 11 12.05 -16.93 -42.52
CA ILE A 11 11.73 -16.87 -41.07
C ILE A 11 10.67 -15.80 -40.84
N ASP A 12 10.84 -14.58 -41.37
CA ASP A 12 9.89 -13.47 -41.21
C ASP A 12 8.48 -13.84 -41.72
N SER A 13 8.39 -14.61 -42.83
CA SER A 13 7.12 -15.12 -43.35
C SER A 13 6.47 -16.12 -42.41
N LEU A 14 7.25 -17.06 -41.85
CA LEU A 14 6.77 -18.06 -40.89
C LEU A 14 6.34 -17.40 -39.59
N ASP A 15 7.07 -16.41 -39.09
CA ASP A 15 6.73 -15.68 -37.87
C ASP A 15 5.40 -14.92 -38.00
N ASN A 16 5.13 -14.33 -39.17
CA ASN A 16 3.84 -13.69 -39.45
C ASN A 16 2.68 -14.70 -39.45
N GLU A 17 2.89 -15.90 -40.03
CA GLU A 17 1.90 -16.96 -40.02
C GLU A 17 1.65 -17.52 -38.62
N ILE A 18 2.71 -17.78 -37.84
CA ILE A 18 2.64 -18.19 -36.42
C ILE A 18 1.88 -17.16 -35.60
N ALA A 19 2.20 -15.88 -35.75
CA ALA A 19 1.50 -14.81 -35.02
C ALA A 19 0.00 -14.78 -35.33
N SER A 20 -0.36 -14.91 -36.65
CA SER A 20 -1.77 -14.96 -37.07
C SER A 20 -2.51 -16.16 -36.47
N LEU A 21 -1.89 -17.34 -36.48
CA LEU A 21 -2.48 -18.57 -35.92
C LEU A 21 -2.62 -18.51 -34.41
N LEU A 22 -1.65 -17.94 -33.70
CA LEU A 22 -1.71 -17.73 -32.24
C LEU A 22 -2.83 -16.79 -31.87
N LEU A 23 -3.05 -15.69 -32.60
CA LEU A 23 -4.15 -14.75 -32.34
C LEU A 23 -5.53 -15.40 -32.58
N LYS A 24 -5.70 -16.18 -33.69
CA LYS A 24 -6.92 -16.95 -33.93
C LYS A 24 -7.20 -17.97 -32.83
N ARG A 25 -6.14 -18.67 -32.37
CA ARG A 25 -6.26 -19.62 -31.27
C ARG A 25 -6.71 -18.92 -29.95
N LEU A 26 -6.15 -17.73 -29.66
CA LEU A 26 -6.47 -16.96 -28.49
C LEU A 26 -7.94 -16.53 -28.48
N ASP A 27 -8.51 -16.13 -29.62
CA ASP A 27 -9.93 -15.79 -29.75
C ASP A 27 -10.83 -16.99 -29.43
N ILE A 28 -10.53 -18.17 -30.01
CA ILE A 28 -11.28 -19.41 -29.71
C ILE A 28 -11.19 -19.77 -28.22
N VAL A 29 -10.02 -19.62 -27.62
CA VAL A 29 -9.81 -19.87 -26.18
C VAL A 29 -10.64 -18.93 -25.32
N SER A 30 -10.73 -17.65 -25.67
CA SER A 30 -11.58 -16.68 -24.98
C SER A 30 -13.07 -17.07 -25.03
N GLN A 31 -13.55 -17.60 -26.17
CA GLN A 31 -14.91 -18.13 -26.32
C GLN A 31 -15.13 -19.36 -25.42
N ILE A 32 -14.16 -20.28 -25.37
CA ILE A 32 -14.20 -21.45 -24.48
C ILE A 32 -14.28 -20.99 -23.01
N GLY A 33 -13.51 -19.98 -22.61
CA GLY A 33 -13.54 -19.42 -21.27
C GLY A 33 -14.93 -18.92 -20.86
N LYS A 34 -15.63 -18.21 -21.76
CA LYS A 34 -17.01 -17.76 -21.52
C LYS A 34 -17.99 -18.95 -21.33
N ILE A 35 -17.81 -20.03 -22.06
CA ILE A 35 -18.65 -21.24 -21.93
C ILE A 35 -18.36 -21.96 -20.61
N LYS A 36 -17.06 -22.16 -20.27
CA LYS A 36 -16.65 -22.79 -19.00
C LYS A 36 -17.17 -22.02 -17.79
N ALA A 37 -17.08 -20.68 -17.83
CA ALA A 37 -17.58 -19.81 -16.75
C ALA A 37 -19.09 -19.99 -16.54
N LYS A 38 -19.88 -20.11 -17.62
CA LYS A 38 -21.33 -20.38 -17.54
C LYS A 38 -21.67 -21.76 -16.96
N SER A 39 -20.80 -22.75 -17.21
CA SER A 39 -21.03 -24.16 -16.82
C SER A 39 -20.34 -24.54 -15.49
N GLY A 40 -19.66 -23.62 -14.81
CA GLY A 40 -18.88 -23.90 -13.60
C GLY A 40 -17.67 -24.83 -13.81
N MET A 41 -17.18 -24.96 -15.05
CA MET A 41 -16.07 -25.84 -15.39
C MET A 41 -14.72 -25.18 -15.08
N ALA A 42 -13.76 -25.97 -14.59
CA ALA A 42 -12.41 -25.50 -14.32
C ALA A 42 -11.70 -25.02 -15.60
N VAL A 43 -10.97 -23.90 -15.50
CA VAL A 43 -10.14 -23.36 -16.61
C VAL A 43 -8.99 -24.31 -16.92
N PHE A 44 -8.31 -24.81 -15.88
CA PHE A 44 -7.17 -25.72 -16.04
C PHE A 44 -7.60 -27.17 -16.25
N ASP A 45 -7.19 -27.75 -17.36
CA ASP A 45 -7.39 -29.16 -17.73
C ASP A 45 -6.03 -29.78 -18.10
N PRO A 46 -5.32 -30.35 -17.11
CA PRO A 46 -3.99 -30.92 -17.33
C PRO A 46 -4.02 -32.10 -18.33
N THR A 47 -5.08 -32.91 -18.31
CA THR A 47 -5.21 -34.06 -19.20
C THR A 47 -5.31 -33.62 -20.67
N ARG A 48 -6.00 -32.51 -20.93
CA ARG A 48 -6.08 -31.95 -22.28
C ARG A 48 -4.76 -31.32 -22.73
N GLU A 49 -4.06 -30.63 -21.86
CA GLU A 49 -2.75 -30.05 -22.17
C GLU A 49 -1.72 -31.15 -22.52
N GLU A 50 -1.67 -32.24 -21.75
CA GLU A 50 -0.83 -33.39 -22.03
C GLU A 50 -1.17 -34.05 -23.36
N LYS A 51 -2.46 -34.23 -23.69
CA LYS A 51 -2.90 -34.77 -24.97
C LYS A 51 -2.47 -33.91 -26.14
N ILE A 52 -2.50 -32.59 -26.00
CA ILE A 52 -2.06 -31.67 -27.03
C ILE A 52 -0.55 -31.80 -27.25
N ILE A 53 0.25 -31.78 -26.18
CA ILE A 53 1.71 -31.96 -26.28
C ILE A 53 2.03 -33.28 -26.97
N LYS A 54 1.46 -34.38 -26.51
CA LYS A 54 1.70 -35.72 -27.12
C LYS A 54 1.42 -35.74 -28.63
N ARG A 55 0.27 -35.20 -29.04
CA ARG A 55 -0.10 -35.12 -30.46
C ARG A 55 0.87 -34.28 -31.30
N LEU A 56 1.36 -33.16 -30.73
CA LEU A 56 2.25 -32.24 -31.44
C LEU A 56 3.69 -32.75 -31.53
N THR A 57 4.08 -33.67 -30.65
CA THR A 57 5.43 -34.21 -30.60
C THR A 57 5.55 -35.65 -31.16
N GLU A 58 4.46 -36.25 -31.61
CA GLU A 58 4.36 -37.67 -32.02
C GLU A 58 5.35 -38.08 -33.12
N ASN A 59 5.76 -37.12 -33.96
CA ASN A 59 6.69 -37.36 -35.08
C ASN A 59 7.91 -36.42 -35.05
N THR A 60 8.34 -35.98 -33.90
CA THR A 60 9.48 -35.05 -33.71
C THR A 60 10.70 -35.74 -33.16
N THR A 61 11.87 -35.14 -33.35
CA THR A 61 13.11 -35.55 -32.66
C THR A 61 13.05 -35.18 -31.17
N PRO A 62 13.85 -35.79 -30.27
CA PRO A 62 13.90 -35.40 -28.87
C PRO A 62 14.15 -33.90 -28.64
N ALA A 63 15.01 -33.29 -29.44
CA ALA A 63 15.27 -31.84 -29.36
C ALA A 63 14.05 -31.02 -29.83
N GLY A 64 13.34 -31.48 -30.86
CA GLY A 64 12.10 -30.86 -31.34
C GLY A 64 10.96 -31.02 -30.34
N GLU A 65 10.90 -32.12 -29.62
CA GLU A 65 9.94 -32.33 -28.52
C GLU A 65 10.13 -31.33 -27.39
N GLU A 66 11.37 -31.17 -26.94
CA GLU A 66 11.70 -30.19 -25.87
C GLU A 66 11.38 -28.75 -26.28
N TYR A 67 11.70 -28.41 -27.54
CA TYR A 67 11.40 -27.09 -28.11
C TYR A 67 9.89 -26.82 -28.16
N ILE A 68 9.08 -27.77 -28.65
CA ILE A 68 7.62 -27.65 -28.71
C ILE A 68 7.04 -27.56 -27.30
N LYS A 69 7.48 -28.37 -26.32
CA LYS A 69 7.05 -28.33 -24.93
C LYS A 69 7.27 -26.95 -24.33
N THR A 70 8.44 -26.37 -24.53
CA THR A 70 8.79 -25.05 -24.02
C THR A 70 7.85 -23.95 -24.54
N ILE A 71 7.62 -23.93 -25.86
CA ILE A 71 6.71 -22.95 -26.46
C ILE A 71 5.27 -23.17 -26.01
N TYR A 72 4.77 -24.42 -26.03
CA TYR A 72 3.38 -24.69 -25.67
C TYR A 72 3.07 -24.50 -24.19
N ASN A 73 4.02 -24.65 -23.28
CA ASN A 73 3.83 -24.25 -21.88
C ASN A 73 3.50 -22.74 -21.74
N THR A 74 4.16 -21.89 -22.53
CA THR A 74 3.85 -20.46 -22.60
C THR A 74 2.49 -20.21 -23.26
N VAL A 75 2.18 -20.92 -24.35
CA VAL A 75 0.89 -20.84 -25.04
C VAL A 75 -0.27 -21.27 -24.12
N PHE A 76 -0.10 -22.31 -23.31
CA PHE A 76 -1.11 -22.76 -22.36
C PHE A 76 -1.30 -21.77 -21.22
N SER A 77 -0.21 -21.23 -20.67
CA SER A 77 -0.28 -20.18 -19.66
C SER A 77 -1.05 -18.95 -20.17
N SER A 78 -0.72 -18.47 -21.37
CA SER A 78 -1.43 -17.35 -22.01
C SER A 78 -2.90 -17.69 -22.28
N SER A 79 -3.20 -18.93 -22.66
CA SER A 79 -4.57 -19.41 -22.90
C SER A 79 -5.40 -19.44 -21.62
N ARG A 80 -4.86 -19.99 -20.53
CA ARG A 80 -5.52 -19.99 -19.22
C ARG A 80 -5.83 -18.57 -18.75
N ASN A 81 -4.93 -17.65 -19.01
CA ASN A 81 -5.13 -16.24 -18.67
C ASN A 81 -6.24 -15.59 -19.52
N ALA A 82 -6.34 -15.93 -20.80
CA ALA A 82 -7.43 -15.45 -21.66
C ALA A 82 -8.80 -16.05 -21.29
N GLU A 83 -8.83 -17.31 -20.85
CA GLU A 83 -10.05 -17.96 -20.35
C GLU A 83 -10.54 -17.34 -19.02
N LYS A 84 -9.62 -16.87 -18.15
CA LYS A 84 -9.96 -16.22 -16.87
C LYS A 84 -10.59 -14.83 -17.02
N GLY A 85 -10.59 -14.25 -18.21
CA GLY A 85 -11.06 -12.87 -18.43
C GLY A 85 -9.99 -11.81 -18.07
N LYS A 86 -10.32 -10.56 -18.35
CA LYS A 86 -9.50 -9.38 -18.02
C LYS A 86 -10.18 -8.57 -16.95
N TYR A 87 -9.43 -8.16 -15.95
CA TYR A 87 -9.92 -7.40 -14.79
C TYR A 87 -9.10 -6.15 -14.57
N GLY A 88 -9.56 -5.26 -13.70
CA GLY A 88 -8.76 -4.11 -13.34
C GLY A 88 -9.35 -3.18 -12.31
N VAL A 89 -8.63 -2.09 -12.06
CA VAL A 89 -9.11 -0.94 -11.29
C VAL A 89 -9.19 0.29 -12.19
N VAL A 90 -10.31 0.98 -12.12
CA VAL A 90 -10.60 2.20 -12.89
C VAL A 90 -10.60 3.39 -11.94
N GLY A 91 -9.81 4.39 -12.25
CA GLY A 91 -9.74 5.63 -11.47
C GLY A 91 -9.34 6.82 -12.34
N GLY A 92 -9.24 8.01 -11.73
CA GLY A 92 -8.84 9.23 -12.42
C GLY A 92 -7.38 9.23 -12.90
N GLU A 93 -6.95 10.33 -13.51
CA GLU A 93 -5.62 10.47 -14.14
C GLU A 93 -4.45 10.26 -13.14
N SER A 94 -4.65 10.60 -11.87
CA SER A 94 -3.67 10.42 -10.78
C SER A 94 -3.70 9.04 -10.14
N LEU A 95 -4.39 8.06 -10.75
CA LEU A 95 -4.52 6.72 -10.16
C LEU A 95 -3.15 6.08 -9.88
N VAL A 96 -2.91 5.81 -8.60
CA VAL A 96 -1.87 4.92 -8.08
C VAL A 96 -2.56 3.93 -7.16
N SER A 97 -2.44 2.63 -7.42
CA SER A 97 -3.19 1.61 -6.70
C SER A 97 -2.35 0.36 -6.44
N LYS A 98 -2.50 -0.21 -5.26
CA LYS A 98 -1.95 -1.52 -4.89
C LYS A 98 -2.89 -2.69 -5.27
N SER A 99 -4.07 -2.40 -5.83
CA SER A 99 -5.04 -3.45 -6.21
C SER A 99 -4.47 -4.49 -7.18
N PRO A 100 -3.64 -4.15 -8.20
CA PRO A 100 -3.02 -5.16 -9.05
C PRO A 100 -2.16 -6.16 -8.27
N ASP A 101 -1.33 -5.69 -7.34
CA ASP A 101 -0.47 -6.57 -6.52
C ASP A 101 -1.31 -7.46 -5.59
N ILE A 102 -2.39 -6.92 -5.02
CA ILE A 102 -3.31 -7.67 -4.16
C ILE A 102 -4.02 -8.76 -4.97
N HIS A 103 -4.62 -8.42 -6.12
CA HIS A 103 -5.32 -9.39 -6.95
C HIS A 103 -4.39 -10.45 -7.53
N LYS A 104 -3.14 -10.08 -7.87
CA LYS A 104 -2.10 -11.03 -8.26
C LYS A 104 -1.78 -12.03 -7.15
N ALA A 105 -1.65 -11.56 -5.91
CA ALA A 105 -1.44 -12.43 -4.76
C ALA A 105 -2.64 -13.36 -4.48
N PHE A 106 -3.85 -12.96 -4.88
CA PHE A 106 -5.05 -13.81 -4.89
C PHE A 106 -5.10 -14.79 -6.08
N GLY A 107 -4.08 -14.79 -6.96
CA GLY A 107 -4.01 -15.66 -8.13
C GLY A 107 -4.66 -15.10 -9.40
N ASN A 108 -5.03 -13.82 -9.41
CA ASN A 108 -5.51 -13.14 -10.62
C ASN A 108 -4.39 -12.28 -11.24
N GLU A 109 -3.63 -12.87 -12.14
CA GLU A 109 -2.54 -12.19 -12.86
C GLU A 109 -3.04 -11.25 -13.98
N ASN A 110 -4.32 -11.35 -14.37
CA ASN A 110 -4.93 -10.54 -15.43
C ASN A 110 -5.65 -9.31 -14.88
N TYR A 111 -5.07 -8.65 -13.88
CA TYR A 111 -5.64 -7.47 -13.25
C TYR A 111 -4.76 -6.24 -13.50
N PHE A 112 -5.34 -5.19 -14.10
CA PHE A 112 -4.61 -4.02 -14.60
C PHE A 112 -5.18 -2.69 -14.02
N SER A 113 -4.43 -1.59 -14.16
CA SER A 113 -4.90 -0.25 -13.79
C SER A 113 -5.29 0.54 -15.03
N PHE A 114 -6.46 1.20 -14.99
CA PHE A 114 -6.99 2.02 -16.07
C PHE A 114 -7.24 3.44 -15.57
N ARG A 115 -6.62 4.42 -16.23
CA ARG A 115 -6.81 5.84 -15.97
C ARG A 115 -7.85 6.36 -16.95
N VAL A 116 -8.98 6.84 -16.42
CA VAL A 116 -10.12 7.28 -17.22
C VAL A 116 -10.53 8.67 -16.76
N LYS A 117 -10.71 9.59 -17.70
CA LYS A 117 -11.25 10.92 -17.41
C LYS A 117 -12.75 10.83 -17.08
N PRO A 118 -13.30 11.74 -16.26
CA PRO A 118 -14.73 11.71 -15.93
C PRO A 118 -15.66 11.72 -17.16
N GLY A 119 -15.31 12.47 -18.20
CA GLY A 119 -16.10 12.52 -19.45
C GLY A 119 -16.08 11.25 -20.29
N ASP A 120 -15.07 10.40 -20.13
CA ASP A 120 -14.87 9.18 -20.92
C ASP A 120 -15.40 7.92 -20.18
N LEU A 121 -15.95 8.08 -18.98
CA LEU A 121 -16.29 6.96 -18.10
C LEU A 121 -17.32 6.01 -18.71
N CYS A 122 -18.42 6.51 -19.25
CA CYS A 122 -19.48 5.67 -19.82
C CYS A 122 -19.01 4.96 -21.10
N ASP A 123 -18.18 5.62 -21.90
CA ASP A 123 -17.58 5.01 -23.10
C ASP A 123 -16.60 3.91 -22.72
N PHE A 124 -15.81 4.10 -21.68
CA PHE A 124 -14.97 3.06 -21.10
C PHE A 124 -15.82 1.87 -20.62
N VAL A 125 -16.89 2.10 -19.87
CA VAL A 125 -17.80 1.05 -19.37
C VAL A 125 -18.37 0.23 -20.52
N LYS A 126 -18.75 0.87 -21.62
CA LYS A 126 -19.31 0.19 -22.80
C LYS A 126 -18.28 -0.66 -23.56
N ASN A 127 -17.04 -0.14 -23.69
CA ASN A 127 -16.08 -0.62 -24.69
C ASN A 127 -14.85 -1.31 -24.10
N SER A 128 -14.68 -1.37 -22.76
CA SER A 128 -13.47 -1.87 -22.11
C SER A 128 -13.16 -3.35 -22.38
N GLY A 129 -14.16 -4.16 -22.68
CA GLY A 129 -14.00 -5.61 -22.85
C GLY A 129 -13.56 -6.34 -21.58
N LEU A 130 -13.64 -5.70 -20.41
CA LEU A 130 -13.31 -6.29 -19.14
C LEU A 130 -14.42 -7.22 -18.63
N SER A 131 -14.03 -8.29 -17.96
CA SER A 131 -14.96 -9.23 -17.31
C SER A 131 -15.44 -8.74 -15.94
N GLY A 132 -14.70 -7.81 -15.34
CA GLY A 132 -15.03 -7.12 -14.10
C GLY A 132 -13.94 -6.14 -13.69
N TYR A 133 -14.26 -5.16 -12.87
CA TYR A 133 -13.30 -4.17 -12.43
C TYR A 133 -13.73 -3.46 -11.15
N ASN A 134 -12.74 -3.06 -10.36
CA ASN A 134 -12.97 -2.14 -9.25
C ASN A 134 -12.99 -0.69 -9.73
N VAL A 135 -13.71 0.13 -9.01
CA VAL A 135 -13.86 1.56 -9.30
C VAL A 135 -13.39 2.36 -8.09
N THR A 136 -12.49 3.30 -8.34
CA THR A 136 -12.00 4.21 -7.29
C THR A 136 -12.27 5.67 -7.64
N MET A 137 -11.80 6.55 -6.80
CA MET A 137 -11.98 8.00 -6.94
C MET A 137 -11.49 8.50 -8.32
N PRO A 138 -12.24 9.42 -8.97
CA PRO A 138 -13.46 10.07 -8.53
C PRO A 138 -14.76 9.38 -8.95
N HIS A 139 -14.72 8.18 -9.54
CA HIS A 139 -15.77 7.59 -10.37
C HIS A 139 -16.87 6.82 -9.62
N LYS A 140 -16.72 6.51 -8.31
CA LYS A 140 -17.62 5.61 -7.56
C LYS A 140 -19.10 5.99 -7.58
N VAL A 141 -19.42 7.28 -7.71
CA VAL A 141 -20.80 7.76 -7.81
C VAL A 141 -21.21 7.88 -9.27
N ALA A 142 -20.40 8.54 -10.09
CA ALA A 142 -20.72 8.81 -11.50
C ALA A 142 -20.91 7.52 -12.33
N ILE A 143 -20.21 6.44 -12.01
CA ILE A 143 -20.32 5.19 -12.77
C ILE A 143 -21.71 4.56 -12.70
N MET A 144 -22.49 4.86 -11.66
CA MET A 144 -23.83 4.30 -11.47
C MET A 144 -24.75 4.60 -12.67
N GLU A 145 -24.59 5.74 -13.32
CA GLU A 145 -25.37 6.13 -14.49
C GLU A 145 -24.97 5.38 -15.77
N CYS A 146 -23.81 4.71 -15.77
CA CYS A 146 -23.27 3.99 -16.92
C CYS A 146 -23.51 2.47 -16.85
N LEU A 147 -24.15 1.98 -15.81
CA LEU A 147 -24.37 0.55 -15.53
C LEU A 147 -25.75 0.08 -15.92
N ASP A 148 -25.87 -1.19 -16.29
CA ASP A 148 -27.17 -1.81 -16.63
C ASP A 148 -27.99 -2.16 -15.39
N GLU A 149 -27.31 -2.59 -14.30
CA GLU A 149 -27.93 -2.98 -13.03
C GLU A 149 -27.05 -2.56 -11.85
N ILE A 150 -27.66 -2.31 -10.69
CA ILE A 150 -26.97 -2.00 -9.44
C ILE A 150 -27.55 -2.89 -8.34
N SER A 151 -26.69 -3.52 -7.54
CA SER A 151 -27.15 -4.33 -6.40
C SER A 151 -27.93 -3.47 -5.40
N PRO A 152 -28.91 -4.05 -4.68
CA PRO A 152 -29.70 -3.32 -3.70
C PRO A 152 -28.84 -2.57 -2.67
N GLU A 153 -27.78 -3.20 -2.16
CA GLU A 153 -26.86 -2.60 -1.20
C GLU A 153 -26.08 -1.42 -1.81
N ALA A 154 -25.58 -1.58 -3.04
CA ALA A 154 -24.85 -0.49 -3.71
C ALA A 154 -25.76 0.69 -4.06
N ALA A 155 -27.04 0.41 -4.38
CA ALA A 155 -28.07 1.43 -4.61
C ALA A 155 -28.39 2.19 -3.32
N GLU A 156 -28.55 1.49 -2.18
CA GLU A 156 -28.77 2.12 -0.87
C GLU A 156 -27.55 2.94 -0.42
N ILE A 157 -26.34 2.43 -0.64
CA ILE A 157 -25.08 3.16 -0.38
C ILE A 157 -24.98 4.41 -1.27
N GLY A 158 -25.48 4.36 -2.51
CA GLY A 158 -25.35 5.43 -3.51
C GLY A 158 -23.92 5.56 -4.01
N ALA A 159 -23.16 4.46 -4.11
CA ALA A 159 -21.82 4.38 -4.68
C ALA A 159 -21.48 2.94 -5.08
N VAL A 160 -20.77 2.79 -6.20
CA VAL A 160 -20.27 1.51 -6.73
C VAL A 160 -18.74 1.52 -6.70
N ASN A 161 -18.13 0.48 -6.13
CA ASN A 161 -16.67 0.27 -6.18
C ASN A 161 -16.26 -1.00 -6.93
N THR A 162 -17.22 -1.81 -7.36
CA THR A 162 -16.95 -3.08 -8.08
C THR A 162 -18.01 -3.28 -9.16
N VAL A 163 -17.58 -3.56 -10.38
CA VAL A 163 -18.46 -3.88 -11.51
C VAL A 163 -18.14 -5.28 -12.02
N VAL A 164 -19.18 -6.08 -12.20
CA VAL A 164 -19.09 -7.44 -12.78
C VAL A 164 -19.84 -7.47 -14.10
N VAL A 165 -19.25 -8.08 -15.10
CA VAL A 165 -19.91 -8.28 -16.42
C VAL A 165 -20.45 -9.71 -16.46
N LYS A 166 -21.77 -9.85 -16.55
CA LYS A 166 -22.48 -11.13 -16.71
C LYS A 166 -23.46 -11.03 -17.87
N GLU A 167 -23.36 -11.94 -18.84
CA GLU A 167 -24.26 -11.96 -20.00
C GLU A 167 -24.36 -10.59 -20.71
N ASP A 168 -23.19 -9.95 -20.87
CA ASP A 168 -22.97 -8.61 -21.43
C ASP A 168 -23.56 -7.46 -20.59
N LYS A 169 -24.25 -7.74 -19.46
CA LYS A 169 -24.70 -6.72 -18.50
C LYS A 169 -23.61 -6.35 -17.51
N LYS A 170 -23.47 -5.06 -17.25
CA LYS A 170 -22.56 -4.46 -16.24
C LYS A 170 -23.35 -4.22 -14.96
N ILE A 171 -23.02 -5.00 -13.92
CA ILE A 171 -23.74 -4.98 -12.63
C ILE A 171 -22.82 -4.36 -11.58
N GLY A 172 -23.30 -3.30 -10.91
CA GLY A 172 -22.56 -2.56 -9.89
C GLY A 172 -22.77 -3.10 -8.50
N TYR A 173 -21.68 -3.21 -7.74
CA TYR A 173 -21.64 -3.64 -6.34
C TYR A 173 -20.81 -2.68 -5.50
N ASN A 174 -20.92 -2.81 -4.16
CA ASN A 174 -20.03 -2.09 -3.24
C ASN A 174 -19.42 -3.06 -2.23
N THR A 175 -18.11 -3.28 -2.35
CA THR A 175 -17.32 -4.13 -1.43
C THR A 175 -16.61 -3.34 -0.35
N ASP A 176 -16.61 -1.99 -0.41
CA ASP A 176 -15.97 -1.14 0.61
C ASP A 176 -16.64 -1.33 1.98
N CYS A 177 -17.98 -1.46 2.00
CA CYS A 177 -18.73 -1.68 3.23
C CYS A 177 -18.23 -2.94 3.98
N LEU A 178 -18.16 -4.08 3.28
CA LEU A 178 -17.72 -5.35 3.87
C LEU A 178 -16.24 -5.28 4.29
N GLY A 179 -15.39 -4.71 3.43
CA GLY A 179 -13.98 -4.53 3.75
C GLY A 179 -13.73 -3.64 4.96
N PHE A 180 -14.53 -2.59 5.14
CA PHE A 180 -14.45 -1.72 6.31
C PHE A 180 -14.91 -2.42 7.59
N ILE A 181 -16.01 -3.18 7.57
CA ILE A 181 -16.48 -3.97 8.71
C ILE A 181 -15.40 -4.96 9.17
N GLU A 182 -14.79 -5.69 8.23
CA GLU A 182 -13.72 -6.64 8.55
C GLU A 182 -12.49 -5.93 9.13
N ALA A 183 -12.15 -4.76 8.61
CA ALA A 183 -11.03 -3.98 9.12
C ALA A 183 -11.27 -3.46 10.55
N LEU A 184 -12.47 -2.99 10.87
CA LEU A 184 -12.82 -2.61 12.25
C LEU A 184 -12.67 -3.79 13.21
N LYS A 185 -13.19 -4.98 12.82
CA LYS A 185 -13.08 -6.21 13.62
C LYS A 185 -11.64 -6.65 13.82
N PHE A 186 -10.84 -6.65 12.77
CA PHE A 186 -9.43 -7.00 12.83
C PHE A 186 -8.63 -6.10 13.78
N HIS A 187 -8.92 -4.80 13.77
CA HIS A 187 -8.24 -3.82 14.60
C HIS A 187 -8.87 -3.60 15.98
N GLY A 188 -9.94 -4.31 16.30
CA GLY A 188 -10.61 -4.19 17.60
C GLY A 188 -11.28 -2.83 17.84
N ILE A 189 -11.71 -2.13 16.78
CA ILE A 189 -12.45 -0.87 16.88
C ILE A 189 -13.94 -1.19 16.92
N SER A 190 -14.57 -1.04 18.09
CA SER A 190 -16.02 -1.20 18.25
C SER A 190 -16.74 0.11 18.01
N VAL A 191 -17.83 0.08 17.25
CA VAL A 191 -18.68 1.25 16.95
C VAL A 191 -20.10 1.11 17.50
N ALA A 192 -20.49 -0.09 17.96
CA ALA A 192 -21.86 -0.35 18.46
C ALA A 192 -22.22 0.55 19.63
N GLY A 193 -23.34 1.27 19.50
CA GLY A 193 -23.84 2.22 20.48
C GLY A 193 -23.04 3.52 20.64
N LYS A 194 -21.96 3.70 19.88
CA LYS A 194 -21.06 4.86 19.97
C LYS A 194 -21.43 5.97 19.00
N LYS A 195 -21.10 7.20 19.38
CA LYS A 195 -21.10 8.35 18.48
C LYS A 195 -19.86 8.32 17.61
N VAL A 196 -20.04 8.32 16.29
CA VAL A 196 -18.99 8.19 15.29
C VAL A 196 -18.95 9.44 14.43
N CYS A 197 -17.79 10.11 14.40
CA CYS A 197 -17.51 11.21 13.47
C CYS A 197 -16.91 10.65 12.17
N VAL A 198 -17.54 10.92 11.03
CA VAL A 198 -17.07 10.54 9.70
C VAL A 198 -16.69 11.79 8.92
N LEU A 199 -15.41 11.91 8.56
CA LEU A 199 -14.91 13.04 7.79
C LEU A 199 -15.01 12.75 6.29
N GLY A 200 -15.67 13.65 5.56
CA GLY A 200 -15.88 13.57 4.11
C GLY A 200 -17.28 13.14 3.71
N SER A 201 -17.67 13.48 2.47
CA SER A 201 -19.01 13.21 1.90
C SER A 201 -18.97 12.47 0.55
N GLY A 202 -17.84 11.84 0.21
CA GLY A 202 -17.62 11.11 -1.04
C GLY A 202 -18.19 9.69 -1.05
N GLY A 203 -17.94 8.94 -2.12
CA GLY A 203 -18.42 7.56 -2.27
C GLY A 203 -17.95 6.61 -1.17
N SER A 204 -16.73 6.78 -0.64
CA SER A 204 -16.22 5.95 0.46
C SER A 204 -16.91 6.26 1.79
N SER A 205 -17.19 7.53 2.11
CA SER A 205 -17.95 7.89 3.32
C SER A 205 -19.38 7.36 3.29
N LYS A 206 -20.04 7.29 2.13
CA LYS A 206 -21.35 6.68 1.98
C LYS A 206 -21.32 5.18 2.37
N ALA A 207 -20.33 4.42 1.87
CA ALA A 207 -20.14 3.01 2.21
C ALA A 207 -19.81 2.81 3.70
N VAL A 208 -18.98 3.69 4.27
CA VAL A 208 -18.67 3.70 5.71
C VAL A 208 -19.91 3.98 6.55
N CYS A 209 -20.70 5.00 6.23
CA CYS A 209 -21.94 5.29 6.97
C CYS A 209 -22.94 4.14 6.89
N PHE A 210 -23.03 3.46 5.76
CA PHE A 210 -23.87 2.28 5.61
C PHE A 210 -23.36 1.13 6.52
N ALA A 211 -22.06 0.86 6.50
CA ALA A 211 -21.43 -0.13 7.38
C ALA A 211 -21.62 0.18 8.86
N LEU A 212 -21.49 1.44 9.27
CA LEU A 212 -21.71 1.89 10.65
C LEU A 212 -23.14 1.65 11.13
N LYS A 213 -24.15 1.84 10.25
CA LYS A 213 -25.54 1.51 10.55
C LYS A 213 -25.72 0.00 10.75
N GLN A 214 -25.12 -0.83 9.89
CA GLN A 214 -25.16 -2.29 10.05
C GLN A 214 -24.50 -2.76 11.35
N GLU A 215 -23.36 -2.15 11.74
CA GLU A 215 -22.65 -2.45 12.99
C GLU A 215 -23.26 -1.70 14.21
N LYS A 216 -24.47 -1.13 14.05
CA LYS A 216 -25.28 -0.52 15.11
C LYS A 216 -24.59 0.64 15.84
N ALA A 217 -23.91 1.53 15.10
CA ALA A 217 -23.45 2.78 15.67
C ALA A 217 -24.60 3.59 16.28
N GLY A 218 -24.38 4.24 17.42
CA GLY A 218 -25.43 4.97 18.13
C GLY A 218 -25.80 6.28 17.41
N GLU A 219 -24.80 7.06 17.05
CA GLU A 219 -24.96 8.30 16.29
C GLU A 219 -23.86 8.40 15.23
N ILE A 220 -24.18 8.87 14.03
CA ILE A 220 -23.22 9.09 12.97
C ILE A 220 -23.27 10.57 12.58
N VAL A 221 -22.17 11.30 12.83
CA VAL A 221 -22.02 12.70 12.45
C VAL A 221 -21.10 12.77 11.24
N MET A 222 -21.64 13.14 10.09
CA MET A 222 -20.85 13.34 8.87
C MET A 222 -20.40 14.80 8.76
N VAL A 223 -19.08 15.01 8.79
CA VAL A 223 -18.43 16.32 8.70
C VAL A 223 -17.83 16.50 7.32
N SER A 224 -18.20 17.58 6.63
CA SER A 224 -17.63 17.89 5.31
C SER A 224 -17.58 19.41 5.08
N ARG A 225 -16.89 19.84 4.01
CA ARG A 225 -16.74 21.26 3.68
C ARG A 225 -18.06 21.96 3.33
N SER A 226 -19.05 21.22 2.83
CA SER A 226 -20.32 21.73 2.33
C SER A 226 -21.53 20.94 2.86
N GLY A 227 -21.36 20.16 3.92
CA GLY A 227 -22.45 19.39 4.58
C GLY A 227 -23.24 20.24 5.57
N SER A 228 -24.22 19.61 6.22
CA SER A 228 -24.98 20.20 7.32
C SER A 228 -24.11 20.44 8.57
N VAL A 229 -23.08 19.62 8.77
CA VAL A 229 -22.03 19.81 9.78
C VAL A 229 -20.71 20.02 9.06
N THR A 230 -20.06 21.12 9.36
CA THR A 230 -18.78 21.52 8.78
C THR A 230 -17.64 21.35 9.79
N TYR A 231 -16.40 21.54 9.36
CA TYR A 231 -15.22 21.47 10.25
C TYR A 231 -15.21 22.58 11.32
N ALA A 232 -15.99 23.65 11.14
CA ALA A 232 -16.14 24.73 12.14
C ALA A 232 -17.12 24.37 13.27
N ASP A 233 -18.02 23.40 13.02
CA ASP A 233 -19.09 23.03 13.97
C ASP A 233 -18.57 21.99 14.98
N THR A 234 -17.46 22.31 15.68
CA THR A 234 -16.74 21.37 16.57
C THR A 234 -17.63 20.79 17.67
N ASP A 235 -18.57 21.56 18.19
CA ASP A 235 -19.47 21.09 19.25
C ASP A 235 -20.38 19.94 18.79
N ALA A 236 -20.64 19.83 17.50
CA ALA A 236 -21.47 18.76 16.93
C ALA A 236 -20.76 17.38 16.96
N TYR A 237 -19.42 17.34 16.99
CA TYR A 237 -18.66 16.09 16.87
C TYR A 237 -17.54 15.89 17.88
N ALA A 238 -17.20 16.88 18.71
CA ALA A 238 -16.09 16.82 19.67
C ALA A 238 -16.25 15.74 20.76
N ASP A 239 -17.46 15.29 21.02
CA ASP A 239 -17.79 14.23 21.99
C ASP A 239 -17.80 12.82 21.35
N SER A 240 -17.48 12.70 20.07
CA SER A 240 -17.44 11.40 19.36
C SER A 240 -16.40 10.46 19.96
N GLN A 241 -16.77 9.19 20.04
CA GLN A 241 -15.92 8.12 20.58
C GLN A 241 -15.08 7.44 19.49
N VAL A 242 -15.52 7.53 18.24
CA VAL A 242 -14.76 6.99 17.10
C VAL A 242 -14.68 8.05 16.00
N LEU A 243 -13.50 8.19 15.42
CA LEU A 243 -13.24 9.09 14.29
C LEU A 243 -12.82 8.28 13.06
N ILE A 244 -13.46 8.55 11.93
CA ILE A 244 -13.15 7.88 10.66
C ILE A 244 -12.85 8.93 9.60
N ASN A 245 -11.64 8.90 9.03
CA ASN A 245 -11.26 9.75 7.91
C ASN A 245 -11.56 9.07 6.57
N CYS A 246 -12.50 9.62 5.82
CA CYS A 246 -12.83 9.24 4.45
C CYS A 246 -12.39 10.30 3.42
N THR A 247 -11.63 11.30 3.84
CA THR A 247 -11.10 12.36 2.96
C THR A 247 -9.73 11.96 2.38
N PRO A 248 -9.26 12.61 1.31
CA PRO A 248 -7.88 12.42 0.83
C PRO A 248 -6.84 13.23 1.62
N VAL A 249 -7.24 14.01 2.63
CA VAL A 249 -6.30 14.84 3.41
C VAL A 249 -5.43 13.96 4.29
N GLY A 250 -4.13 14.04 4.09
CA GLY A 250 -3.12 13.17 4.71
C GLY A 250 -2.62 12.06 3.79
N TYR A 251 -3.10 11.99 2.53
CA TYR A 251 -2.54 11.06 1.53
C TYR A 251 -1.16 11.53 1.07
N GLY A 252 -0.19 10.63 1.11
CA GLY A 252 1.22 10.97 0.96
C GLY A 252 1.76 11.69 2.21
N VAL A 253 3.07 11.82 2.33
CA VAL A 253 3.67 12.47 3.51
C VAL A 253 3.41 13.97 3.53
N GLY A 254 3.41 14.61 2.37
CA GLY A 254 3.10 16.03 2.18
C GLY A 254 3.76 16.95 3.22
N ASN A 255 2.97 17.85 3.81
CA ASN A 255 3.38 18.72 4.91
C ASN A 255 2.97 18.17 6.30
N GLY A 256 2.58 16.90 6.40
CA GLY A 256 2.05 16.34 7.64
C GLY A 256 0.63 16.85 7.93
N GLU A 257 -0.19 16.98 6.90
CA GLU A 257 -1.56 17.48 7.03
C GLU A 257 -2.48 16.44 7.67
N THR A 258 -3.44 16.93 8.45
CA THR A 258 -4.52 16.14 9.02
C THR A 258 -5.85 16.85 8.80
N PRO A 259 -6.95 16.13 8.54
CA PRO A 259 -8.24 16.77 8.26
C PRO A 259 -8.82 17.52 9.45
N VAL A 260 -8.46 17.11 10.69
CA VAL A 260 -8.88 17.73 11.93
C VAL A 260 -7.77 17.65 12.98
N CYS A 261 -7.73 18.57 13.93
CA CYS A 261 -6.88 18.45 15.10
C CYS A 261 -7.48 17.40 16.05
N ILE A 262 -6.68 16.41 16.44
CA ILE A 262 -7.13 15.33 17.34
C ILE A 262 -7.49 15.87 18.75
N ASP A 263 -6.96 17.04 19.14
CA ASP A 263 -7.22 17.67 20.45
C ASP A 263 -8.66 18.19 20.60
N VAL A 264 -9.39 18.34 19.50
CA VAL A 264 -10.80 18.73 19.53
C VAL A 264 -11.66 17.66 20.22
N PHE A 265 -11.28 16.40 20.09
CA PHE A 265 -12.07 15.28 20.59
C PHE A 265 -11.77 14.98 22.07
N LYS A 266 -12.83 14.83 22.86
CA LYS A 266 -12.75 14.62 24.31
C LYS A 266 -12.80 13.15 24.73
N ASN A 267 -13.42 12.31 23.91
CA ASN A 267 -13.81 10.94 24.28
C ASN A 267 -13.36 9.87 23.27
N LEU A 268 -12.35 10.17 22.41
CA LEU A 268 -11.93 9.22 21.40
C LEU A 268 -11.33 7.94 21.99
N GLU A 269 -11.89 6.82 21.58
CA GLU A 269 -11.43 5.46 21.86
C GLU A 269 -10.82 4.79 20.63
N GLY A 270 -11.24 5.21 19.42
CA GLY A 270 -10.78 4.64 18.17
C GLY A 270 -10.67 5.64 17.03
N VAL A 271 -9.64 5.47 16.19
CA VAL A 271 -9.46 6.24 14.94
C VAL A 271 -9.19 5.27 13.80
N TYR A 272 -9.91 5.44 12.71
CA TYR A 272 -9.66 4.70 11.47
C TYR A 272 -9.51 5.66 10.30
N ASP A 273 -8.36 5.61 9.64
CA ASP A 273 -8.09 6.43 8.45
C ASP A 273 -8.15 5.54 7.20
N LEU A 274 -9.04 5.83 6.25
CA LEU A 274 -9.12 5.05 5.00
C LEU A 274 -7.86 5.18 4.14
N ILE A 275 -7.02 6.19 4.40
CA ILE A 275 -5.73 6.34 3.76
C ILE A 275 -4.78 5.25 4.26
N TYR A 276 -4.07 4.59 3.35
CA TYR A 276 -3.10 3.53 3.66
C TYR A 276 -1.64 3.93 3.40
N HIS A 277 -1.41 5.14 2.90
CA HIS A 277 -0.06 5.67 2.65
C HIS A 277 -0.01 7.17 2.91
N PRO A 278 0.90 7.64 3.79
CA PRO A 278 1.93 6.90 4.53
C PRO A 278 1.36 6.00 5.64
N ASP A 279 2.20 5.17 6.24
CA ASP A 279 1.89 4.40 7.43
C ASP A 279 2.91 4.74 8.54
N PRO A 280 2.47 5.45 9.59
CA PRO A 280 1.12 6.00 9.83
C PRO A 280 0.83 7.28 9.02
N THR A 281 -0.46 7.59 8.81
CA THR A 281 -0.88 8.95 8.44
C THR A 281 -0.69 9.89 9.63
N ARG A 282 -0.70 11.22 9.43
CA ARG A 282 -0.57 12.18 10.52
C ARG A 282 -1.69 12.00 11.56
N LEU A 283 -2.92 11.80 11.13
CA LEU A 283 -4.06 11.55 12.01
C LEU A 283 -3.86 10.32 12.89
N VAL A 284 -3.43 9.21 12.28
CA VAL A 284 -3.15 7.95 13.01
C VAL A 284 -1.97 8.12 13.98
N PHE A 285 -0.92 8.83 13.56
CA PHE A 285 0.23 9.12 14.42
C PHE A 285 -0.18 9.93 15.66
N ASP A 286 -0.89 11.05 15.46
CA ASP A 286 -1.30 11.93 16.56
C ASP A 286 -2.25 11.20 17.54
N ALA A 287 -3.15 10.36 17.03
CA ALA A 287 -4.02 9.53 17.88
C ALA A 287 -3.23 8.51 18.72
N ARG A 288 -2.26 7.82 18.11
CA ARG A 288 -1.38 6.86 18.81
C ARG A 288 -0.53 7.53 19.89
N GLN A 289 -0.07 8.78 19.69
CA GLN A 289 0.65 9.54 20.70
C GLN A 289 -0.19 9.81 21.96
N LYS A 290 -1.53 9.79 21.83
CA LYS A 290 -2.48 9.90 22.94
C LYS A 290 -2.95 8.56 23.50
N GLY A 291 -2.38 7.44 23.03
CA GLY A 291 -2.77 6.10 23.46
C GLY A 291 -4.11 5.62 22.87
N ILE A 292 -4.64 6.31 21.85
CA ILE A 292 -5.89 5.94 21.18
C ILE A 292 -5.60 4.79 20.21
N ASN A 293 -6.50 3.80 20.15
CA ASN A 293 -6.44 2.71 19.19
C ASN A 293 -6.66 3.26 17.76
N ALA A 294 -5.60 3.37 16.95
CA ALA A 294 -5.65 4.06 15.66
C ALA A 294 -4.97 3.27 14.54
N HIS A 295 -5.66 3.12 13.41
CA HIS A 295 -5.22 2.32 12.27
C HIS A 295 -5.50 2.99 10.93
N ASN A 296 -4.73 2.57 9.90
CA ASN A 296 -4.89 3.02 8.52
C ASN A 296 -5.72 2.04 7.67
N GLY A 297 -6.00 2.43 6.42
CA GLY A 297 -6.89 1.73 5.49
C GLY A 297 -6.31 0.49 4.81
N LEU A 298 -5.09 0.04 5.13
CA LEU A 298 -4.44 -1.04 4.38
C LEU A 298 -5.21 -2.37 4.48
N TYR A 299 -5.69 -2.73 5.69
CA TYR A 299 -6.46 -3.98 5.85
C TYR A 299 -7.79 -3.92 5.12
N MET A 300 -8.51 -2.78 5.15
CA MET A 300 -9.72 -2.56 4.36
C MET A 300 -9.45 -2.71 2.86
N LEU A 301 -8.32 -2.18 2.37
CA LEU A 301 -7.94 -2.30 0.97
C LEU A 301 -7.79 -3.76 0.53
N ILE A 302 -7.23 -4.62 1.39
CA ILE A 302 -7.05 -6.05 1.13
C ILE A 302 -8.40 -6.77 1.15
N THR A 303 -9.20 -6.56 2.18
CA THR A 303 -10.46 -7.32 2.38
C THR A 303 -11.53 -6.92 1.37
N GLN A 304 -11.68 -5.63 1.01
CA GLN A 304 -12.60 -5.23 -0.05
C GLN A 304 -12.21 -5.84 -1.41
N ALA A 305 -10.90 -5.99 -1.69
CA ALA A 305 -10.43 -6.65 -2.89
C ALA A 305 -10.72 -8.16 -2.89
N ALA A 306 -10.71 -8.82 -1.73
CA ALA A 306 -11.11 -10.21 -1.59
C ALA A 306 -12.61 -10.42 -1.89
N HIS A 307 -13.46 -9.53 -1.40
CA HIS A 307 -14.89 -9.54 -1.74
C HIS A 307 -15.11 -9.30 -3.24
N ALA A 308 -14.38 -8.35 -3.85
CA ALA A 308 -14.43 -8.12 -5.29
C ALA A 308 -13.96 -9.37 -6.07
N HIS A 309 -12.88 -10.01 -5.63
CA HIS A 309 -12.35 -11.24 -6.22
C HIS A 309 -13.40 -12.36 -6.25
N LYS A 310 -14.17 -12.53 -5.15
CA LYS A 310 -15.32 -13.46 -5.08
C LYS A 310 -16.42 -13.09 -6.05
N LEU A 311 -16.77 -11.81 -6.17
CA LEU A 311 -17.77 -11.33 -7.12
C LEU A 311 -17.35 -11.57 -8.57
N PHE A 312 -16.06 -11.55 -8.88
CA PHE A 312 -15.50 -11.91 -10.18
C PHE A 312 -15.57 -13.43 -10.48
N GLY A 313 -16.17 -14.23 -9.58
CA GLY A 313 -16.32 -15.67 -9.74
C GLY A 313 -15.10 -16.50 -9.34
N MET A 314 -14.15 -15.88 -8.63
CA MET A 314 -12.94 -16.53 -8.12
C MET A 314 -13.10 -16.93 -6.64
N PRO A 315 -12.33 -17.90 -6.12
CA PRO A 315 -12.42 -18.30 -4.71
C PRO A 315 -12.12 -17.14 -3.76
N TYR A 316 -12.84 -17.05 -2.64
CA TYR A 316 -12.49 -16.12 -1.58
C TYR A 316 -11.13 -16.53 -0.98
N PRO A 317 -10.13 -15.63 -0.92
CA PRO A 317 -8.81 -15.97 -0.42
C PRO A 317 -8.85 -16.36 1.07
N ASP A 318 -7.93 -17.22 1.50
CA ASP A 318 -7.83 -17.61 2.91
C ASP A 318 -7.23 -16.50 3.79
N GLU A 319 -7.47 -16.59 5.11
CA GLU A 319 -7.01 -15.59 6.09
C GLU A 319 -5.48 -15.49 6.18
N GLY A 320 -4.76 -16.57 5.87
CA GLY A 320 -3.30 -16.58 5.84
C GLY A 320 -2.74 -15.66 4.75
N ILE A 321 -3.41 -15.60 3.60
CA ILE A 321 -3.06 -14.67 2.50
C ILE A 321 -3.27 -13.22 2.95
N PHE A 322 -4.32 -12.90 3.71
CA PHE A 322 -4.54 -11.53 4.21
C PHE A 322 -3.44 -11.08 5.16
N LYS A 323 -3.07 -11.92 6.13
CA LYS A 323 -1.99 -11.62 7.07
C LYS A 323 -0.64 -11.44 6.35
N LYS A 324 -0.37 -12.30 5.37
CA LYS A 324 0.82 -12.19 4.52
C LYS A 324 0.82 -10.89 3.72
N LEU A 325 -0.27 -10.58 3.01
CA LEU A 325 -0.38 -9.35 2.23
C LEU A 325 -0.29 -8.09 3.09
N TYR A 326 -0.94 -8.07 4.25
CA TYR A 326 -0.86 -6.94 5.18
C TYR A 326 0.59 -6.67 5.58
N LYS A 327 1.34 -7.73 5.85
CA LYS A 327 2.77 -7.67 6.13
C LYS A 327 3.60 -7.23 4.90
N ASP A 328 3.39 -7.86 3.74
CA ASP A 328 4.18 -7.61 2.52
C ASP A 328 3.96 -6.20 1.95
N LEU A 329 2.76 -5.63 2.14
CA LEU A 329 2.40 -4.28 1.68
C LEU A 329 2.72 -3.18 2.71
N SER A 330 3.05 -3.55 3.95
CA SER A 330 3.59 -2.64 4.95
C SER A 330 5.02 -2.21 4.57
N SER A 331 5.47 -1.10 5.12
CA SER A 331 6.81 -0.59 4.80
C SER A 331 7.89 -1.56 5.26
N LYS A 332 8.83 -1.88 4.36
CA LYS A 332 10.05 -2.65 4.67
C LYS A 332 11.26 -1.75 4.97
N ARG A 333 11.12 -0.44 4.80
CA ARG A 333 12.17 0.54 5.09
C ARG A 333 12.49 0.58 6.56
N ILE A 334 13.73 0.90 6.91
CA ILE A 334 14.18 1.02 8.30
C ILE A 334 14.77 2.40 8.56
N VAL A 335 14.49 2.91 9.75
CA VAL A 335 15.05 4.17 10.25
C VAL A 335 15.83 3.87 11.53
N LEU A 336 17.13 4.14 11.52
CA LEU A 336 18.02 3.90 12.66
C LEU A 336 18.11 5.15 13.51
N MET A 337 17.65 5.09 14.75
CA MET A 337 17.77 6.16 15.74
C MET A 337 18.51 5.70 17.00
N GLY A 338 18.99 6.61 17.81
CA GLY A 338 19.69 6.34 19.08
C GLY A 338 20.69 7.43 19.45
N MET A 339 21.36 7.25 20.56
CA MET A 339 22.34 8.22 21.08
C MET A 339 23.51 8.45 20.10
N PRO A 340 24.12 9.64 20.11
CA PRO A 340 25.38 9.86 19.40
C PRO A 340 26.42 8.81 19.83
N GLY A 341 27.05 8.12 18.84
CA GLY A 341 28.04 7.06 19.11
C GLY A 341 27.46 5.67 19.37
N SER A 342 26.16 5.48 19.21
CA SER A 342 25.56 4.14 19.38
C SER A 342 25.84 3.16 18.23
N GLY A 343 26.48 3.59 17.13
CA GLY A 343 26.84 2.72 16.01
C GLY A 343 25.85 2.73 14.83
N LYS A 344 24.87 3.63 14.82
CA LYS A 344 23.84 3.71 13.75
C LYS A 344 24.40 3.81 12.35
N THR A 345 25.31 4.75 12.12
CA THR A 345 25.92 5.02 10.81
C THR A 345 26.66 3.79 10.29
N GLU A 346 27.43 3.11 11.15
CA GLU A 346 28.14 1.89 10.78
C GLU A 346 27.21 0.73 10.48
N LEU A 347 26.21 0.50 11.33
CA LEU A 347 25.18 -0.52 11.08
C LEU A 347 24.42 -0.24 9.78
N GLY A 348 24.05 1.01 9.53
CA GLY A 348 23.40 1.41 8.28
C GLY A 348 24.25 1.12 7.04
N ARG A 349 25.59 1.36 7.11
CA ARG A 349 26.52 1.02 6.02
C ARG A 349 26.65 -0.48 5.81
N LEU A 350 26.80 -1.26 6.89
CA LEU A 350 26.91 -2.71 6.83
C LEU A 350 25.66 -3.34 6.18
N ILE A 351 24.46 -2.91 6.58
CA ILE A 351 23.20 -3.42 6.02
C ILE A 351 23.05 -3.01 4.56
N SER A 352 23.31 -1.73 4.24
CA SER A 352 23.25 -1.22 2.87
C SER A 352 24.16 -2.03 1.93
N THR A 353 25.40 -2.30 2.36
CA THR A 353 26.36 -3.07 1.57
C THR A 353 25.93 -4.55 1.43
N ALA A 354 25.48 -5.17 2.52
CA ALA A 354 25.13 -6.61 2.53
C ALA A 354 23.92 -6.93 1.65
N PHE A 355 22.96 -6.02 1.56
CA PHE A 355 21.69 -6.23 0.85
C PHE A 355 21.52 -5.36 -0.40
N ASN A 356 22.55 -4.59 -0.78
CA ASN A 356 22.50 -3.64 -1.91
C ASN A 356 21.31 -2.67 -1.81
N LEU A 357 21.08 -2.09 -0.60
CA LEU A 357 20.01 -1.16 -0.31
C LEU A 357 20.47 0.29 -0.34
N SER A 358 19.59 1.19 -0.76
CA SER A 358 19.82 2.63 -0.71
C SER A 358 19.87 3.13 0.74
N ARG A 359 20.85 4.01 1.06
CA ARG A 359 21.05 4.56 2.41
C ARG A 359 21.28 6.06 2.38
N VAL A 360 20.72 6.75 3.36
CA VAL A 360 21.02 8.14 3.67
C VAL A 360 21.29 8.31 5.17
N ASP A 361 22.27 9.12 5.53
CA ASP A 361 22.51 9.61 6.88
C ASP A 361 22.16 11.10 6.90
N THR A 362 21.30 11.52 7.83
CA THR A 362 20.82 12.91 7.88
C THR A 362 21.93 13.91 8.18
N ASP A 363 22.92 13.54 9.00
CA ASP A 363 24.06 14.42 9.31
C ASP A 363 24.96 14.55 8.07
N GLU A 364 25.29 13.45 7.36
CA GLU A 364 26.03 13.45 6.09
C GLU A 364 25.33 14.32 5.01
N MET A 365 24.00 14.25 4.95
CA MET A 365 23.21 15.04 3.99
C MET A 365 23.24 16.53 4.31
N ILE A 366 23.10 16.90 5.58
CA ILE A 366 23.20 18.30 6.02
C ILE A 366 24.58 18.86 5.74
N GLU A 367 25.65 18.11 6.02
CA GLU A 367 27.03 18.51 5.75
C GLU A 367 27.29 18.72 4.25
N ALA A 368 26.75 17.82 3.41
CA ALA A 368 26.88 17.95 1.95
C ALA A 368 26.13 19.19 1.40
N GLU A 369 24.95 19.50 1.93
CA GLU A 369 24.16 20.66 1.49
C GLU A 369 24.73 22.01 1.96
N THR A 370 25.27 22.04 3.17
CA THR A 370 25.79 23.27 3.76
C THR A 370 27.25 23.52 3.45
N GLY A 371 27.97 22.50 2.99
CA GLY A 371 29.44 22.55 2.79
C GLY A 371 30.23 22.64 4.10
N MET A 372 29.59 22.41 5.27
CA MET A 372 30.21 22.56 6.58
C MET A 372 29.88 21.33 7.47
N PRO A 373 30.89 20.87 8.27
CA PRO A 373 30.60 19.84 9.28
C PRO A 373 29.56 20.30 10.31
N VAL A 374 28.71 19.39 10.82
CA VAL A 374 27.69 19.72 11.83
C VAL A 374 28.23 20.50 13.04
N PRO A 375 29.40 20.16 13.64
CA PRO A 375 29.98 20.94 14.72
C PRO A 375 30.25 22.40 14.33
N GLU A 376 30.69 22.66 13.10
CA GLU A 376 31.00 24.02 12.61
C GLU A 376 29.69 24.80 12.37
N ILE A 377 28.66 24.17 11.82
CA ILE A 377 27.33 24.79 11.68
C ILE A 377 26.82 25.29 13.03
N ILE A 378 26.87 24.41 14.05
CA ILE A 378 26.41 24.73 15.40
C ILE A 378 27.23 25.87 16.02
N THR A 379 28.55 25.86 15.83
CA THR A 379 29.44 26.89 16.39
C THR A 379 29.21 28.26 15.72
N LYS A 380 29.03 28.28 14.39
CA LYS A 380 28.89 29.53 13.63
C LYS A 380 27.47 30.11 13.67
N HIS A 381 26.44 29.25 13.59
CA HIS A 381 25.06 29.66 13.37
C HIS A 381 24.12 29.32 14.53
N GLY A 382 24.57 28.53 15.48
CA GLY A 382 23.78 28.10 16.64
C GLY A 382 22.99 26.82 16.40
N VAL A 383 22.48 26.24 17.51
CA VAL A 383 21.75 24.97 17.52
C VAL A 383 20.39 25.11 16.81
N GLU A 384 19.70 26.23 16.96
CA GLU A 384 18.38 26.47 16.35
C GLU A 384 18.45 26.47 14.82
N TYR A 385 19.49 27.09 14.27
CA TYR A 385 19.73 27.07 12.82
C TYR A 385 19.94 25.64 12.30
N PHE A 386 20.77 24.85 12.99
CA PHE A 386 20.98 23.44 12.67
C PHE A 386 19.67 22.65 12.74
N ARG A 387 18.86 22.82 13.80
CA ARG A 387 17.58 22.12 13.94
C ARG A 387 16.57 22.45 12.87
N ARG A 388 16.57 23.68 12.36
CA ARG A 388 15.72 24.06 11.23
C ARG A 388 16.12 23.32 9.95
N ILE A 389 17.40 23.21 9.66
CA ILE A 389 17.90 22.47 8.48
C ILE A 389 17.60 20.96 8.66
N GLU A 390 17.89 20.41 9.83
CA GLU A 390 17.60 19.00 10.16
C GLU A 390 16.10 18.67 9.92
N LYS A 391 15.19 19.55 10.34
CA LYS A 391 13.76 19.40 10.12
C LYS A 391 13.39 19.36 8.63
N GLU A 392 13.91 20.28 7.83
CA GLU A 392 13.65 20.33 6.39
C GLU A 392 14.22 19.10 5.66
N VAL A 393 15.41 18.64 6.04
CA VAL A 393 16.01 17.41 5.50
C VAL A 393 15.14 16.19 5.81
N ILE A 394 14.71 16.02 7.05
CA ILE A 394 13.87 14.90 7.48
C ILE A 394 12.51 14.92 6.76
N LYS A 395 11.87 16.08 6.67
CA LYS A 395 10.61 16.26 5.95
C LYS A 395 10.74 15.89 4.46
N ARG A 396 11.79 16.31 3.80
CA ARG A 396 12.07 16.00 2.40
C ARG A 396 12.37 14.52 2.17
N LEU A 397 13.16 13.90 3.06
CA LEU A 397 13.41 12.46 3.02
C LEU A 397 12.13 11.64 3.19
N ALA A 398 11.22 12.07 4.05
CA ALA A 398 9.97 11.37 4.28
C ALA A 398 9.06 11.32 3.04
N GLN A 399 9.18 12.26 2.10
CA GLN A 399 8.40 12.26 0.85
C GLN A 399 8.82 11.13 -0.10
N ASN A 400 10.10 10.79 -0.14
CA ASN A 400 10.64 9.66 -0.92
C ASN A 400 11.81 9.01 -0.17
N PRO A 401 11.52 8.24 0.88
CA PRO A 401 12.56 7.70 1.74
C PRO A 401 13.37 6.60 1.04
N PRO A 402 14.71 6.56 1.24
CA PRO A 402 15.54 5.43 0.86
C PRO A 402 15.18 4.19 1.71
N ASP A 403 15.79 3.05 1.41
CA ASP A 403 15.55 1.82 2.16
C ASP A 403 16.03 1.91 3.61
N ILE A 404 17.11 2.67 3.84
CA ILE A 404 17.74 2.88 5.16
C ILE A 404 17.96 4.35 5.41
N VAL A 405 17.42 4.86 6.52
CA VAL A 405 17.71 6.23 7.01
C VAL A 405 18.42 6.14 8.35
N THR A 406 19.54 6.84 8.48
CA THR A 406 20.24 7.00 9.76
C THR A 406 20.07 8.43 10.25
N LEU A 407 19.61 8.58 11.49
CA LEU A 407 19.26 9.88 12.07
C LEU A 407 20.36 10.45 12.94
N GLY A 408 20.51 11.77 12.94
CA GLY A 408 21.19 12.52 14.00
C GLY A 408 20.56 12.25 15.36
N GLY A 409 21.37 12.16 16.42
CA GLY A 409 20.88 11.72 17.75
C GLY A 409 19.85 12.65 18.42
N GLY A 410 19.66 13.86 17.91
CA GLY A 410 18.69 14.83 18.42
C GLY A 410 17.47 15.06 17.53
N ALA A 411 17.41 14.40 16.38
CA ALA A 411 16.32 14.55 15.41
C ALA A 411 14.93 14.30 15.99
N ILE A 412 14.85 13.42 16.99
CA ILE A 412 13.59 13.03 17.68
C ILE A 412 13.04 14.09 18.67
N LEU A 413 13.76 15.19 18.89
CA LEU A 413 13.32 16.21 19.85
C LEU A 413 12.16 17.05 19.30
N ASP A 414 12.12 17.30 17.99
CA ASP A 414 11.02 17.97 17.32
C ASP A 414 9.83 17.02 17.10
N MET A 415 8.62 17.47 17.44
CA MET A 415 7.39 16.65 17.35
C MET A 415 7.01 16.32 15.89
N ASP A 416 7.21 17.26 14.95
CA ASP A 416 6.91 16.99 13.55
C ASP A 416 7.92 16.00 12.96
N ASN A 417 9.20 16.08 13.37
CA ASN A 417 10.18 15.08 12.96
C ASN A 417 9.77 13.67 13.40
N ARG A 418 9.19 13.50 14.59
CA ARG A 418 8.72 12.18 15.04
C ARG A 418 7.69 11.57 14.09
N TYR A 419 6.77 12.39 13.59
CA TYR A 419 5.83 11.95 12.55
C TYR A 419 6.55 11.57 11.27
N TYR A 420 7.40 12.43 10.73
CA TYR A 420 8.13 12.15 9.49
C TYR A 420 9.02 10.89 9.61
N ILE A 421 9.67 10.71 10.76
CA ILE A 421 10.48 9.52 11.06
C ILE A 421 9.62 8.25 11.01
N LYS A 422 8.45 8.25 11.63
CA LYS A 422 7.52 7.10 11.57
C LYS A 422 6.95 6.87 10.18
N ALA A 423 6.67 7.94 9.42
CA ALA A 423 6.16 7.85 8.06
C ALA A 423 7.19 7.28 7.05
N MET A 424 8.50 7.37 7.35
CA MET A 424 9.54 6.78 6.52
C MET A 424 9.60 5.25 6.58
N GLY A 425 9.29 4.64 7.73
CA GLY A 425 9.34 3.19 7.89
C GLY A 425 9.44 2.70 9.32
N ASN A 426 9.92 1.48 9.49
CA ASN A 426 10.10 0.86 10.81
C ASN A 426 11.27 1.53 11.55
N VAL A 427 11.03 2.01 12.74
CA VAL A 427 12.00 2.75 13.53
C VAL A 427 12.73 1.81 14.50
N LEU A 428 14.03 1.66 14.31
CA LEU A 428 14.89 0.82 15.12
C LEU A 428 15.73 1.69 16.08
N TRP A 429 15.57 1.48 17.38
CA TRP A 429 16.40 2.14 18.37
C TRP A 429 17.67 1.34 18.62
N ILE A 430 18.81 1.88 18.18
CA ILE A 430 20.14 1.30 18.43
C ILE A 430 20.58 1.76 19.82
N ASP A 431 20.47 0.85 20.80
CA ASP A 431 20.80 1.09 22.20
C ASP A 431 22.23 0.65 22.51
N ARG A 432 22.98 1.55 23.14
CA ARG A 432 24.33 1.31 23.61
C ARG A 432 24.52 1.93 24.98
N ASP A 433 25.16 1.18 25.89
CA ASP A 433 25.52 1.65 27.23
C ASP A 433 26.20 3.02 27.14
N THR A 434 25.72 3.98 27.93
CA THR A 434 26.26 5.35 27.97
C THR A 434 27.76 5.39 28.27
N LYS A 435 28.29 4.41 29.04
CA LYS A 435 29.72 4.26 29.32
C LYS A 435 30.56 3.86 28.10
N LYS A 436 29.95 3.23 27.11
CA LYS A 436 30.59 2.77 25.87
C LYS A 436 30.41 3.74 24.68
N LEU A 437 29.67 4.85 24.88
CA LEU A 437 29.47 5.85 23.82
C LEU A 437 30.75 6.63 23.55
N GLU A 438 31.11 6.75 22.27
CA GLU A 438 32.27 7.55 21.85
C GLU A 438 32.07 9.03 22.15
N ARG A 439 33.03 9.66 22.87
CA ARG A 439 32.98 11.05 23.30
C ARG A 439 33.67 12.04 22.36
N LYS A 440 34.41 11.56 21.32
CA LYS A 440 35.24 12.41 20.48
C LYS A 440 34.43 13.23 19.46
N ARG A 441 34.72 14.55 19.36
CA ARG A 441 34.26 15.49 18.30
C ARG A 441 32.75 15.80 18.26
N ARG A 442 32.05 15.89 19.41
CA ARG A 442 30.59 16.14 19.44
C ARG A 442 30.21 17.26 20.41
N PRO A 443 30.03 18.51 19.94
CA PRO A 443 29.82 19.69 20.79
C PRO A 443 28.55 19.64 21.65
N LEU A 444 27.50 18.92 21.20
CA LEU A 444 26.23 18.77 21.94
C LEU A 444 26.20 17.56 22.88
N SER A 445 27.29 16.83 23.10
CA SER A 445 27.32 15.60 23.90
C SER A 445 28.15 15.76 25.19
N VAL A 446 28.17 16.96 25.78
CA VAL A 446 28.95 17.26 26.99
C VAL A 446 28.48 16.47 28.20
N ASP A 447 27.16 16.25 28.35
CA ASP A 447 26.56 15.45 29.43
C ASP A 447 25.71 14.30 28.82
N ILE A 448 26.36 13.16 28.61
CA ILE A 448 25.71 11.97 27.99
C ILE A 448 24.62 11.41 28.88
N GLU A 449 24.75 11.44 30.21
CA GLU A 449 23.76 10.88 31.13
C GLU A 449 22.48 11.73 31.12
N LYS A 450 22.63 13.06 31.12
CA LYS A 450 21.51 13.99 30.97
C LYS A 450 20.81 13.79 29.61
N LEU A 451 21.58 13.73 28.52
CA LEU A 451 21.03 13.48 27.19
C LEU A 451 20.29 12.15 27.12
N ALA A 452 20.79 11.09 27.75
CA ALA A 452 20.13 9.80 27.80
C ALA A 452 18.80 9.88 28.59
N LYS A 453 18.81 10.54 29.74
CA LYS A 453 17.61 10.77 30.58
C LYS A 453 16.50 11.48 29.80
N ASP A 454 16.85 12.48 29.01
CA ASP A 454 15.88 13.26 28.21
C ASP A 454 15.39 12.52 26.96
N ARG A 455 16.25 11.71 26.32
CA ARG A 455 15.95 11.09 25.01
C ARG A 455 15.43 9.67 25.05
N TYR A 456 15.80 8.87 26.06
CA TYR A 456 15.39 7.47 26.16
C TYR A 456 13.87 7.27 26.19
N PRO A 457 13.08 8.07 26.94
CA PRO A 457 11.63 7.96 26.90
C PRO A 457 11.06 8.20 25.50
N ILE A 458 11.66 9.13 24.74
CA ILE A 458 11.25 9.44 23.36
C ILE A 458 11.64 8.30 22.42
N TYR A 459 12.88 7.77 22.52
CA TYR A 459 13.27 6.62 21.73
C TYR A 459 12.35 5.43 21.99
N GLN A 460 12.03 5.15 23.23
CA GLN A 460 11.16 4.04 23.63
C GLN A 460 9.75 4.19 23.08
N SER A 461 9.18 5.40 23.11
CA SER A 461 7.82 5.64 22.57
C SER A 461 7.75 5.61 21.06
N LEU A 462 8.87 5.87 20.38
CA LEU A 462 8.92 5.99 18.92
C LEU A 462 9.37 4.70 18.21
N CYS A 463 10.15 3.83 18.87
CA CYS A 463 10.71 2.64 18.27
C CYS A 463 9.67 1.53 18.03
N ASP A 464 9.84 0.80 16.94
CA ASP A 464 9.16 -0.47 16.69
C ASP A 464 9.93 -1.64 17.30
N VAL A 465 11.27 -1.52 17.37
CA VAL A 465 12.13 -2.50 18.02
C VAL A 465 13.37 -1.80 18.60
N LYS A 466 13.82 -2.30 19.73
CA LYS A 466 15.06 -1.88 20.41
C LYS A 466 16.14 -2.92 20.11
N ILE A 467 17.26 -2.51 19.52
CA ILE A 467 18.40 -3.36 19.13
C ILE A 467 19.57 -3.04 20.07
N SER A 468 20.12 -4.05 20.73
CA SER A 468 21.27 -3.87 21.62
C SER A 468 22.58 -3.87 20.83
N ASN A 469 23.38 -2.81 20.95
CA ASN A 469 24.74 -2.72 20.39
C ASN A 469 25.79 -2.63 21.50
N ASN A 470 25.66 -3.47 22.54
CA ASN A 470 26.56 -3.51 23.69
C ASN A 470 27.68 -4.55 23.56
N GLY A 471 27.52 -5.53 22.66
CA GLY A 471 28.47 -6.57 22.32
C GLY A 471 29.30 -6.24 21.07
N HIS A 472 29.50 -7.26 20.25
CA HIS A 472 30.09 -7.07 18.92
C HIS A 472 29.03 -6.49 17.95
N ILE A 473 29.48 -5.65 17.01
CA ILE A 473 28.56 -5.00 16.05
C ILE A 473 27.80 -6.01 15.17
N SER A 474 28.40 -7.20 14.94
CA SER A 474 27.77 -8.31 14.23
C SER A 474 26.48 -8.78 14.90
N ASP A 475 26.41 -8.75 16.22
CA ASP A 475 25.24 -9.22 16.96
C ASP A 475 24.05 -8.31 16.69
N ALA A 476 24.27 -6.99 16.73
CA ALA A 476 23.26 -5.99 16.38
C ALA A 476 22.88 -6.07 14.88
N PHE A 477 23.84 -6.32 14.00
CA PHE A 477 23.59 -6.52 12.57
C PHE A 477 22.67 -7.72 12.34
N GLU A 478 22.96 -8.88 12.94
CA GLU A 478 22.13 -10.08 12.81
C GLU A 478 20.72 -9.88 13.37
N GLU A 479 20.57 -9.15 14.46
CA GLU A 479 19.27 -8.83 15.05
C GLU A 479 18.42 -7.96 14.10
N ILE A 480 19.05 -6.95 13.45
CA ILE A 480 18.37 -6.13 12.44
C ILE A 480 17.98 -6.99 11.22
N VAL A 481 18.87 -7.86 10.74
CA VAL A 481 18.58 -8.76 9.61
C VAL A 481 17.39 -9.66 9.91
N ARG A 482 17.35 -10.27 11.10
CA ARG A 482 16.21 -11.08 11.55
C ARG A 482 14.91 -10.27 11.58
N PHE A 483 14.96 -9.03 12.07
CA PHE A 483 13.82 -8.14 12.02
C PHE A 483 13.36 -7.86 10.58
N MET A 484 14.26 -7.51 9.67
CA MET A 484 13.92 -7.25 8.25
C MET A 484 13.31 -8.48 7.56
N GLN A 485 13.80 -9.68 7.83
CA GLN A 485 13.27 -10.94 7.31
C GLN A 485 11.91 -11.30 7.91
N SER A 486 11.64 -10.84 9.14
CA SER A 486 10.38 -11.06 9.81
C SER A 486 9.26 -10.15 9.31
N LYS A 487 9.58 -9.09 8.56
CA LYS A 487 8.65 -8.13 7.93
C LYS A 487 8.46 -8.43 6.44
#